data_f808f8c79abd442933d1712ceeed856c
#
_entry.id   f808f8c79abd442933d1712ceeed856c
#
_cell.length_a   1.000
_cell.length_b   1.000
_cell.length_c   1.000
_cell.angle_alpha   90.00
_cell.angle_beta   90.00
_cell.angle_gamma   90.00
#
_symmetry.space_group_name_H-M   'P 1'
#
loop_
_entity.id
_entity.type
_entity.pdbx_description
1 polymer ?
#
loop_
_entity_poly.entity_id
_entity_poly.type
_entity_poly.pdbx_seq_one_letter_code
_entity_poly.pdbx_strand_id
1 'polypeptide(L)'
;MRRRKFLQGIAAFAAWPLTSRAQQAVMPVVTLINARRVDAATALAVEFRKGLSQSGFTEGKDVVVEYHWLDGHYENLAAILNDAVRRRVAVIATPANTPGSLAAKAATSIIPVVFGVGEDPVALGLVASLARPGGNVTGINFFASEIEAKRLGLIHELLPKAKRVAVLVNPTNSKTADATVKALREAAPGLGVELLYFKASTAAEIDAAFAAMGNVKADALFIAPDGYFSSRGSQMATLAARDRMPTSNFVSDGVAAGLLMSYGTSIPEVFRQAAVYAGSILKGAKPADLPVLQSTKFEFILNMQTARSLGIDIPPTVLARADEVIE
;
A
#
# COMPACT_ATOMS: atom_id res chain seq x y z
N MET A 1 -40.83 -31.32 -81.71
CA MET A 1 -39.38 -30.95 -81.97
C MET A 1 -39.10 -29.62 -81.32
N ARG A 2 -37.95 -29.62 -80.57
CA ARG A 2 -37.13 -28.52 -80.05
C ARG A 2 -37.35 -28.10 -78.58
N ARG A 3 -36.82 -28.96 -77.77
CA ARG A 3 -36.16 -28.62 -76.52
C ARG A 3 -34.86 -27.91 -76.84
N ARG A 4 -34.63 -26.75 -76.22
CA ARG A 4 -33.31 -26.13 -75.89
C ARG A 4 -33.46 -24.63 -75.87
N LYS A 5 -33.68 -24.07 -74.71
CA LYS A 5 -33.18 -22.76 -74.24
C LYS A 5 -33.77 -22.50 -72.85
N PHE A 6 -33.29 -23.20 -71.92
CA PHE A 6 -33.51 -22.93 -70.54
C PHE A 6 -32.20 -23.26 -69.80
N LEU A 7 -31.36 -22.32 -69.61
CA LEU A 7 -30.19 -22.37 -68.74
C LEU A 7 -29.21 -21.21 -69.12
N GLN A 8 -29.59 -19.96 -68.86
CA GLN A 8 -28.67 -18.87 -68.66
C GLN A 8 -29.39 -17.82 -67.85
N GLY A 9 -29.20 -17.86 -66.54
CA GLY A 9 -29.71 -16.86 -65.64
C GLY A 9 -29.48 -17.33 -64.22
N ILE A 10 -28.69 -16.56 -63.50
CA ILE A 10 -28.53 -16.57 -62.08
C ILE A 10 -27.21 -17.18 -61.61
N ALA A 11 -26.22 -16.32 -61.56
CA ALA A 11 -25.18 -16.39 -60.54
C ALA A 11 -24.68 -14.95 -60.29
N ALA A 12 -25.56 -14.12 -59.77
CA ALA A 12 -25.19 -12.88 -59.09
C ALA A 12 -25.35 -13.15 -57.59
N PHE A 13 -24.46 -13.94 -57.01
CA PHE A 13 -24.29 -13.95 -55.58
C PHE A 13 -23.74 -12.63 -55.17
N ALA A 14 -24.57 -11.79 -54.60
CA ALA A 14 -24.19 -10.57 -53.91
C ALA A 14 -23.21 -10.94 -52.80
N ALA A 15 -21.90 -10.77 -53.04
CA ALA A 15 -20.87 -10.71 -52.01
C ALA A 15 -21.14 -9.43 -51.18
N TRP A 16 -22.01 -9.58 -50.19
CA TRP A 16 -22.07 -8.56 -49.14
C TRP A 16 -20.71 -8.57 -48.41
N PRO A 17 -19.99 -7.46 -48.38
CA PRO A 17 -18.83 -7.39 -47.51
C PRO A 17 -19.36 -7.51 -46.09
N LEU A 18 -19.11 -8.65 -45.46
CA LEU A 18 -19.10 -8.78 -44.01
C LEU A 18 -18.00 -7.83 -43.51
N THR A 19 -18.33 -6.55 -43.38
CA THR A 19 -17.55 -5.65 -42.55
C THR A 19 -17.67 -6.18 -41.15
N SER A 20 -16.76 -7.10 -40.83
CA SER A 20 -16.42 -7.40 -39.44
C SER A 20 -16.09 -6.05 -38.80
N ARG A 21 -17.08 -5.45 -38.14
CA ARG A 21 -16.81 -4.44 -37.15
C ARG A 21 -15.96 -5.18 -36.11
N ALA A 22 -14.64 -5.06 -36.26
CA ALA A 22 -13.75 -5.31 -35.15
C ALA A 22 -14.29 -4.44 -34.02
N GLN A 23 -15.05 -5.06 -33.12
CA GLN A 23 -15.49 -4.45 -31.88
C GLN A 23 -14.18 -4.03 -31.24
N GLN A 24 -13.88 -2.73 -31.25
CA GLN A 24 -12.73 -2.21 -30.52
C GLN A 24 -12.88 -2.77 -29.11
N ALA A 25 -12.04 -3.75 -28.79
CA ALA A 25 -12.07 -4.39 -27.48
C ALA A 25 -11.91 -3.25 -26.47
N VAL A 26 -12.94 -3.02 -25.69
CA VAL A 26 -12.90 -2.00 -24.63
C VAL A 26 -11.73 -2.38 -23.74
N MET A 27 -10.74 -1.49 -23.62
CA MET A 27 -9.58 -1.75 -22.78
C MET A 27 -10.05 -2.08 -21.37
N PRO A 28 -9.52 -3.15 -20.75
CA PRO A 28 -9.84 -3.47 -19.37
C PRO A 28 -9.39 -2.33 -18.46
N VAL A 29 -10.20 -2.05 -17.43
CA VAL A 29 -9.93 -1.00 -16.46
C VAL A 29 -9.45 -1.63 -15.16
N VAL A 30 -8.34 -1.13 -14.63
CA VAL A 30 -7.84 -1.41 -13.28
C VAL A 30 -8.06 -0.17 -12.43
N THR A 31 -8.86 -0.27 -11.38
CA THR A 31 -9.07 0.80 -10.41
C THR A 31 -8.10 0.62 -9.25
N LEU A 32 -7.11 1.50 -9.12
CA LEU A 32 -6.15 1.53 -8.04
C LEU A 32 -6.58 2.55 -6.99
N ILE A 33 -6.69 2.12 -5.73
CA ILE A 33 -7.12 2.96 -4.60
C ILE A 33 -6.07 2.92 -3.49
N ASN A 34 -5.53 4.08 -3.12
CA ASN A 34 -4.57 4.19 -2.01
C ASN A 34 -4.81 5.44 -1.16
N ALA A 35 -4.40 5.38 0.11
CA ALA A 35 -4.65 6.44 1.09
C ALA A 35 -3.71 7.65 0.97
N ARG A 36 -2.63 7.56 0.18
CA ARG A 36 -1.65 8.64 0.00
C ARG A 36 -2.19 9.81 -0.81
N ARG A 37 -1.48 10.93 -0.73
CA ARG A 37 -1.65 12.07 -1.65
C ARG A 37 -1.03 11.77 -3.01
N VAL A 38 -1.51 12.46 -4.04
CA VAL A 38 -1.04 12.28 -5.42
C VAL A 38 0.45 12.58 -5.60
N ASP A 39 0.97 13.62 -4.95
CA ASP A 39 2.37 14.02 -5.04
C ASP A 39 3.32 12.97 -4.42
N ALA A 40 2.94 12.40 -3.27
CA ALA A 40 3.69 11.34 -2.60
C ALA A 40 3.52 9.96 -3.27
N ALA A 41 2.62 9.82 -4.22
CA ALA A 41 2.27 8.55 -4.83
C ALA A 41 2.80 8.37 -6.26
N THR A 42 3.42 9.40 -6.85
CA THR A 42 3.90 9.37 -8.24
C THR A 42 4.88 8.21 -8.49
N ALA A 43 5.86 8.03 -7.60
CA ALA A 43 6.83 6.93 -7.70
C ALA A 43 6.16 5.55 -7.62
N LEU A 44 5.12 5.42 -6.79
CA LEU A 44 4.37 4.17 -6.63
C LEU A 44 3.53 3.84 -7.87
N ALA A 45 2.97 4.85 -8.54
CA ALA A 45 2.31 4.66 -9.84
C ALA A 45 3.30 4.16 -10.90
N VAL A 46 4.56 4.62 -10.89
CA VAL A 46 5.62 4.10 -11.76
C VAL A 46 5.88 2.63 -11.49
N GLU A 47 6.01 2.23 -10.22
CA GLU A 47 6.23 0.82 -9.86
C GLU A 47 5.03 -0.07 -10.22
N PHE A 48 3.82 0.43 -10.08
CA PHE A 48 2.62 -0.28 -10.53
C PHE A 48 2.64 -0.51 -12.06
N ARG A 49 2.99 0.52 -12.85
CA ARG A 49 3.16 0.40 -14.31
C ARG A 49 4.24 -0.63 -14.68
N LYS A 50 5.37 -0.64 -13.95
CA LYS A 50 6.43 -1.65 -14.16
C LYS A 50 5.90 -3.07 -13.94
N GLY A 51 5.12 -3.30 -12.88
CA GLY A 51 4.51 -4.60 -12.62
C GLY A 51 3.51 -5.03 -13.70
N LEU A 52 2.68 -4.10 -14.21
CA LEU A 52 1.81 -4.36 -15.36
C LEU A 52 2.63 -4.72 -16.60
N SER A 53 3.70 -3.97 -16.89
CA SER A 53 4.59 -4.22 -18.02
C SER A 53 5.27 -5.59 -17.93
N GLN A 54 5.71 -6.02 -16.75
CA GLN A 54 6.24 -7.36 -16.51
C GLN A 54 5.22 -8.46 -16.83
N SER A 55 3.94 -8.14 -16.69
CA SER A 55 2.82 -9.01 -17.06
C SER A 55 2.37 -8.81 -18.51
N GLY A 56 3.08 -8.01 -19.31
CA GLY A 56 2.77 -7.79 -20.73
C GLY A 56 1.64 -6.81 -21.00
N PHE A 57 1.29 -5.94 -20.04
CA PHE A 57 0.30 -4.88 -20.22
C PHE A 57 0.94 -3.50 -20.16
N THR A 58 0.61 -2.66 -21.14
CA THR A 58 1.05 -1.26 -21.20
C THR A 58 -0.14 -0.35 -20.95
N GLU A 59 -0.05 0.50 -19.91
CA GLU A 59 -1.07 1.50 -19.63
C GLU A 59 -1.29 2.42 -20.84
N GLY A 60 -2.56 2.69 -21.15
CA GLY A 60 -2.98 3.51 -22.30
C GLY A 60 -2.98 2.78 -23.64
N LYS A 61 -2.46 1.54 -23.71
CA LYS A 61 -2.46 0.70 -24.90
C LYS A 61 -3.27 -0.58 -24.73
N ASP A 62 -3.01 -1.31 -23.65
CA ASP A 62 -3.60 -2.62 -23.38
C ASP A 62 -4.53 -2.61 -22.16
N VAL A 63 -4.39 -1.61 -21.29
CA VAL A 63 -5.13 -1.45 -20.04
C VAL A 63 -5.25 0.04 -19.69
N VAL A 64 -6.35 0.41 -19.07
CA VAL A 64 -6.54 1.72 -18.42
C VAL A 64 -6.35 1.55 -16.92
N VAL A 65 -5.53 2.40 -16.29
CA VAL A 65 -5.41 2.45 -14.84
C VAL A 65 -6.03 3.74 -14.33
N GLU A 66 -7.01 3.61 -13.45
CA GLU A 66 -7.65 4.73 -12.75
C GLU A 66 -7.06 4.83 -11.35
N TYR A 67 -6.32 5.90 -11.10
CA TYR A 67 -5.66 6.14 -9.82
C TYR A 67 -6.53 6.98 -8.91
N HIS A 68 -6.92 6.46 -7.76
CA HIS A 68 -7.66 7.15 -6.71
C HIS A 68 -6.75 7.34 -5.48
N TRP A 69 -6.20 8.54 -5.34
CA TRP A 69 -5.39 8.93 -4.20
C TRP A 69 -6.28 9.67 -3.19
N LEU A 70 -6.46 9.07 -2.01
CA LEU A 70 -7.50 9.53 -1.06
C LEU A 70 -7.04 10.68 -0.16
N ASP A 71 -5.74 10.92 -0.02
CA ASP A 71 -5.17 11.85 1.00
C ASP A 71 -5.76 11.64 2.41
N GLY A 72 -5.99 10.37 2.79
CA GLY A 72 -6.60 10.00 4.07
C GLY A 72 -8.14 10.07 4.11
N HIS A 73 -8.78 10.56 3.06
CA HIS A 73 -10.25 10.69 2.96
C HIS A 73 -10.92 9.34 2.67
N TYR A 74 -10.92 8.45 3.65
CA TYR A 74 -11.52 7.10 3.53
C TYR A 74 -13.03 7.13 3.31
N GLU A 75 -13.74 8.21 3.66
CA GLU A 75 -15.15 8.43 3.38
C GLU A 75 -15.48 8.37 1.87
N ASN A 76 -14.50 8.62 1.00
CA ASN A 76 -14.68 8.55 -0.45
C ASN A 76 -14.68 7.11 -1.00
N LEU A 77 -14.26 6.12 -0.21
CA LEU A 77 -14.15 4.72 -0.65
C LEU A 77 -15.47 4.18 -1.20
N ALA A 78 -16.57 4.43 -0.51
CA ALA A 78 -17.88 3.90 -0.92
C ALA A 78 -18.30 4.41 -2.30
N ALA A 79 -18.09 5.70 -2.60
CA ALA A 79 -18.44 6.29 -3.89
C ALA A 79 -17.57 5.71 -5.02
N ILE A 80 -16.25 5.61 -4.81
CA ILE A 80 -15.28 5.08 -5.78
C ILE A 80 -15.60 3.60 -6.08
N LEU A 81 -15.82 2.80 -5.05
CA LEU A 81 -16.09 1.37 -5.20
C LEU A 81 -17.44 1.11 -5.85
N ASN A 82 -18.49 1.86 -5.51
CA ASN A 82 -19.80 1.76 -6.16
C ASN A 82 -19.71 2.09 -7.67
N ASP A 83 -18.91 3.09 -8.04
CA ASP A 83 -18.67 3.42 -9.44
C ASP A 83 -17.91 2.29 -10.17
N ALA A 84 -16.84 1.79 -9.59
CA ALA A 84 -16.06 0.66 -10.12
C ALA A 84 -16.94 -0.59 -10.33
N VAL A 85 -17.80 -0.92 -9.35
CA VAL A 85 -18.74 -2.06 -9.44
C VAL A 85 -19.78 -1.84 -10.53
N ARG A 86 -20.38 -0.66 -10.60
CA ARG A 86 -21.39 -0.33 -11.62
C ARG A 86 -20.82 -0.44 -13.05
N ARG A 87 -19.59 0.01 -13.26
CA ARG A 87 -18.89 -0.04 -14.55
C ARG A 87 -18.26 -1.41 -14.85
N ARG A 88 -18.28 -2.32 -13.88
CA ARG A 88 -17.68 -3.66 -13.99
C ARG A 88 -16.21 -3.58 -14.41
N VAL A 89 -15.41 -2.81 -13.67
CA VAL A 89 -13.96 -2.76 -13.92
C VAL A 89 -13.33 -4.15 -13.85
N ALA A 90 -12.22 -4.35 -14.55
CA ALA A 90 -11.60 -5.67 -14.66
C ALA A 90 -10.92 -6.12 -13.36
N VAL A 91 -10.33 -5.18 -12.61
CA VAL A 91 -9.63 -5.44 -11.34
C VAL A 91 -9.74 -4.21 -10.44
N ILE A 92 -9.91 -4.42 -9.14
CA ILE A 92 -9.72 -3.41 -8.10
C ILE A 92 -8.42 -3.73 -7.37
N ALA A 93 -7.47 -2.78 -7.35
CA ALA A 93 -6.19 -2.92 -6.65
C ALA A 93 -6.13 -1.94 -5.46
N THR A 94 -5.79 -2.46 -4.28
CA THR A 94 -5.70 -1.68 -3.03
C THR A 94 -4.36 -1.93 -2.32
N PRO A 95 -3.20 -1.69 -3.00
CA PRO A 95 -1.89 -1.95 -2.43
C PRO A 95 -1.62 -1.04 -1.22
N ALA A 96 -1.14 -1.60 -0.11
CA ALA A 96 -0.83 -0.91 1.14
C ALA A 96 -2.00 -0.04 1.66
N ASN A 97 -3.23 -0.58 1.62
CA ASN A 97 -4.44 0.14 2.00
C ASN A 97 -5.47 -0.82 2.63
N THR A 98 -5.34 -1.10 3.92
CA THR A 98 -6.23 -2.03 4.64
C THR A 98 -7.69 -1.59 4.63
N PRO A 99 -8.07 -0.32 4.90
CA PRO A 99 -9.46 0.12 4.78
C PRO A 99 -10.01 -0.06 3.37
N GLY A 100 -9.22 0.27 2.33
CA GLY A 100 -9.59 0.09 0.93
C GLY A 100 -9.80 -1.38 0.57
N SER A 101 -8.95 -2.28 1.09
CA SER A 101 -9.04 -3.73 0.85
C SER A 101 -10.31 -4.33 1.44
N LEU A 102 -10.64 -3.96 2.68
CA LEU A 102 -11.85 -4.40 3.35
C LEU A 102 -13.11 -3.86 2.67
N ALA A 103 -13.10 -2.58 2.30
CA ALA A 103 -14.21 -1.95 1.59
C ALA A 103 -14.42 -2.57 0.20
N ALA A 104 -13.33 -2.84 -0.55
CA ALA A 104 -13.42 -3.48 -1.87
C ALA A 104 -14.00 -4.89 -1.79
N LYS A 105 -13.57 -5.69 -0.80
CA LYS A 105 -14.15 -7.01 -0.57
C LYS A 105 -15.64 -6.95 -0.24
N ALA A 106 -16.05 -5.99 0.58
CA ALA A 106 -17.45 -5.81 0.94
C ALA A 106 -18.32 -5.33 -0.24
N ALA A 107 -17.74 -4.55 -1.17
CA ALA A 107 -18.45 -3.97 -2.31
C ALA A 107 -18.76 -5.00 -3.41
N THR A 108 -17.97 -6.07 -3.56
CA THR A 108 -18.14 -7.03 -4.65
C THR A 108 -17.65 -8.43 -4.29
N SER A 109 -18.39 -9.45 -4.75
CA SER A 109 -17.96 -10.86 -4.75
C SER A 109 -17.57 -11.37 -6.14
N ILE A 110 -17.62 -10.50 -7.17
CA ILE A 110 -17.43 -10.85 -8.57
C ILE A 110 -16.16 -10.24 -9.14
N ILE A 111 -15.97 -8.92 -8.96
CA ILE A 111 -14.80 -8.23 -9.50
C ILE A 111 -13.57 -8.68 -8.71
N PRO A 112 -12.50 -9.12 -9.39
CA PRO A 112 -11.23 -9.43 -8.77
C PRO A 112 -10.68 -8.29 -7.91
N VAL A 113 -10.24 -8.59 -6.69
CA VAL A 113 -9.60 -7.62 -5.79
C VAL A 113 -8.18 -8.09 -5.49
N VAL A 114 -7.20 -7.21 -5.72
CA VAL A 114 -5.80 -7.43 -5.37
C VAL A 114 -5.44 -6.48 -4.22
N PHE A 115 -5.31 -7.02 -3.03
CA PHE A 115 -4.98 -6.23 -1.84
C PHE A 115 -3.48 -6.16 -1.58
N GLY A 116 -3.07 -5.19 -0.73
CA GLY A 116 -1.80 -5.18 0.00
C GLY A 116 -2.08 -4.77 1.44
N VAL A 117 -1.84 -5.67 2.41
CA VAL A 117 -2.12 -5.43 3.83
C VAL A 117 -0.96 -5.86 4.72
N GLY A 118 -0.78 -5.17 5.84
CA GLY A 118 0.24 -5.48 6.84
C GLY A 118 -0.23 -6.48 7.89
N GLU A 119 -1.52 -6.54 8.13
CA GLU A 119 -2.18 -7.43 9.08
C GLU A 119 -2.39 -8.81 8.47
N ASP A 120 -2.72 -9.80 9.31
CA ASP A 120 -3.10 -11.14 8.84
C ASP A 120 -4.38 -11.08 7.97
N PRO A 121 -4.32 -11.37 6.66
CA PRO A 121 -5.47 -11.27 5.77
C PRO A 121 -6.52 -12.33 6.04
N VAL A 122 -6.19 -13.44 6.71
CA VAL A 122 -7.17 -14.43 7.16
C VAL A 122 -7.94 -13.89 8.37
N ALA A 123 -7.24 -13.33 9.36
CA ALA A 123 -7.87 -12.70 10.51
C ALA A 123 -8.72 -11.47 10.13
N LEU A 124 -8.30 -10.71 9.10
CA LEU A 124 -9.11 -9.64 8.50
C LEU A 124 -10.35 -10.16 7.74
N GLY A 125 -10.42 -11.46 7.51
CA GLY A 125 -11.49 -12.06 6.72
C GLY A 125 -11.37 -11.76 5.21
N LEU A 126 -10.22 -11.33 4.70
CA LEU A 126 -10.01 -11.07 3.27
C LEU A 126 -9.95 -12.36 2.47
N VAL A 127 -9.28 -13.38 2.98
CA VAL A 127 -9.08 -14.68 2.32
C VAL A 127 -9.32 -15.85 3.28
N ALA A 128 -9.58 -17.02 2.75
CA ALA A 128 -9.77 -18.24 3.55
C ALA A 128 -8.43 -18.77 4.10
N SER A 129 -7.37 -18.70 3.29
CA SER A 129 -5.99 -19.03 3.68
C SER A 129 -5.01 -18.33 2.74
N LEU A 130 -3.73 -18.24 3.13
CA LEU A 130 -2.69 -17.64 2.28
C LEU A 130 -2.43 -18.48 1.02
N ALA A 131 -2.40 -19.81 1.15
CA ALA A 131 -2.12 -20.72 0.03
C ALA A 131 -3.30 -20.85 -0.93
N ARG A 132 -4.54 -20.74 -0.43
CA ARG A 132 -5.78 -20.84 -1.20
C ARG A 132 -6.73 -19.74 -0.75
N PRO A 133 -6.66 -18.56 -1.35
CA PRO A 133 -7.45 -17.40 -0.95
C PRO A 133 -8.96 -17.65 -0.96
N GLY A 134 -9.44 -18.34 -2.00
CA GLY A 134 -10.87 -18.60 -2.22
C GLY A 134 -11.62 -17.32 -2.63
N GLY A 135 -12.66 -17.44 -3.43
CA GLY A 135 -13.45 -16.28 -3.88
C GLY A 135 -12.71 -15.36 -4.87
N ASN A 136 -13.03 -14.05 -4.82
CA ASN A 136 -12.55 -13.05 -5.77
C ASN A 136 -11.39 -12.19 -5.26
N VAL A 137 -10.79 -12.51 -4.11
CA VAL A 137 -9.79 -11.67 -3.43
C VAL A 137 -8.47 -12.41 -3.28
N THR A 138 -7.37 -11.78 -3.66
CA THR A 138 -5.99 -12.23 -3.42
C THR A 138 -5.09 -11.01 -3.22
N GLY A 139 -3.79 -11.19 -2.96
CA GLY A 139 -2.89 -10.06 -2.85
C GLY A 139 -1.57 -10.33 -2.15
N ILE A 140 -1.07 -9.31 -1.45
CA ILE A 140 0.24 -9.29 -0.78
C ILE A 140 0.05 -9.04 0.71
N ASN A 141 0.67 -9.87 1.55
CA ASN A 141 0.81 -9.65 2.98
C ASN A 141 2.26 -9.23 3.29
N PHE A 142 2.43 -8.14 4.01
CA PHE A 142 3.76 -7.60 4.35
C PHE A 142 4.06 -7.58 5.87
N PHE A 143 3.32 -8.38 6.68
CA PHE A 143 3.63 -8.72 8.08
C PHE A 143 3.98 -7.54 8.99
N ALA A 144 3.16 -6.51 9.05
CA ALA A 144 3.46 -5.33 9.84
C ALA A 144 3.68 -5.64 11.32
N SER A 145 2.89 -6.54 11.93
CA SER A 145 2.93 -6.78 13.38
C SER A 145 4.27 -7.32 13.90
N GLU A 146 4.93 -8.21 13.16
CA GLU A 146 6.27 -8.70 13.53
C GLU A 146 7.35 -7.62 13.35
N ILE A 147 7.16 -6.77 12.35
CA ILE A 147 8.03 -5.63 12.06
C ILE A 147 7.94 -4.57 13.16
N GLU A 148 6.74 -4.33 13.73
CA GLU A 148 6.52 -3.32 14.75
C GLU A 148 7.37 -3.57 16.01
N ALA A 149 7.39 -4.80 16.52
CA ALA A 149 8.20 -5.17 17.68
C ALA A 149 9.71 -4.98 17.41
N LYS A 150 10.18 -5.41 16.23
CA LYS A 150 11.58 -5.23 15.81
C LYS A 150 11.93 -3.77 15.65
N ARG A 151 11.03 -2.96 15.06
CA ARG A 151 11.23 -1.51 14.88
C ARG A 151 11.30 -0.77 16.22
N LEU A 152 10.48 -1.17 17.22
CA LEU A 152 10.57 -0.66 18.59
C LEU A 152 11.91 -1.04 19.22
N GLY A 153 12.38 -2.28 19.01
CA GLY A 153 13.70 -2.71 19.47
C GLY A 153 14.83 -1.88 18.85
N LEU A 154 14.78 -1.62 17.55
CA LEU A 154 15.79 -0.82 16.85
C LEU A 154 15.87 0.62 17.36
N ILE A 155 14.72 1.29 17.57
CA ILE A 155 14.76 2.66 18.14
C ILE A 155 15.26 2.64 19.58
N HIS A 156 14.97 1.58 20.37
CA HIS A 156 15.50 1.43 21.71
C HIS A 156 17.02 1.17 21.71
N GLU A 157 17.55 0.38 20.77
CA GLU A 157 19.00 0.19 20.59
C GLU A 157 19.72 1.50 20.27
N LEU A 158 19.10 2.38 19.46
CA LEU A 158 19.61 3.72 19.17
C LEU A 158 19.53 4.66 20.39
N LEU A 159 18.55 4.46 21.24
CA LEU A 159 18.21 5.31 22.39
C LEU A 159 18.05 4.46 23.67
N PRO A 160 19.12 3.85 24.21
CA PRO A 160 18.99 2.91 25.32
C PRO A 160 18.55 3.57 26.65
N LYS A 161 18.59 4.88 26.72
CA LYS A 161 18.11 5.67 27.88
C LYS A 161 16.65 6.11 27.74
N ALA A 162 16.04 5.94 26.57
CA ALA A 162 14.64 6.29 26.36
C ALA A 162 13.72 5.45 27.25
N LYS A 163 12.81 6.11 27.95
CA LYS A 163 11.83 5.48 28.85
C LYS A 163 10.40 5.66 28.35
N ARG A 164 10.13 6.74 27.62
CA ARG A 164 8.79 7.08 27.14
C ARG A 164 8.80 7.23 25.62
N VAL A 165 8.11 6.31 24.96
CA VAL A 165 7.98 6.32 23.50
C VAL A 165 6.56 6.75 23.13
N ALA A 166 6.43 7.90 22.46
CA ALA A 166 5.19 8.32 21.85
C ALA A 166 4.85 7.41 20.67
N VAL A 167 3.60 7.02 20.54
CA VAL A 167 3.09 6.21 19.42
C VAL A 167 1.99 7.00 18.72
N LEU A 168 2.25 7.43 17.50
CA LEU A 168 1.30 8.15 16.68
C LEU A 168 0.51 7.16 15.81
N VAL A 169 -0.82 7.13 15.97
CA VAL A 169 -1.73 6.24 15.23
C VAL A 169 -2.83 7.04 14.51
N ASN A 170 -3.28 6.53 13.36
CA ASN A 170 -4.42 7.09 12.66
C ASN A 170 -5.71 6.32 13.03
N PRO A 171 -6.66 6.94 13.77
CA PRO A 171 -7.88 6.27 14.19
C PRO A 171 -8.83 5.92 13.03
N THR A 172 -8.71 6.58 11.87
CA THR A 172 -9.52 6.27 10.68
C THR A 172 -9.05 5.00 9.97
N ASN A 173 -7.81 4.55 10.24
CA ASN A 173 -7.27 3.25 9.85
C ASN A 173 -7.22 2.32 11.08
N SER A 174 -8.38 2.07 11.70
CA SER A 174 -8.48 1.45 13.02
C SER A 174 -7.85 0.06 13.10
N LYS A 175 -7.99 -0.78 12.06
CA LYS A 175 -7.43 -2.14 12.06
C LYS A 175 -5.90 -2.13 12.16
N THR A 176 -5.24 -1.26 11.40
CA THR A 176 -3.78 -1.09 11.46
C THR A 176 -3.36 -0.46 12.79
N ALA A 177 -4.10 0.57 13.26
CA ALA A 177 -3.83 1.21 14.56
C ALA A 177 -3.92 0.21 15.71
N ASP A 178 -4.98 -0.61 15.76
CA ASP A 178 -5.20 -1.61 16.80
C ASP A 178 -4.13 -2.72 16.77
N ALA A 179 -3.76 -3.19 15.57
CA ALA A 179 -2.69 -4.18 15.39
C ALA A 179 -1.34 -3.65 15.87
N THR A 180 -0.99 -2.40 15.50
CA THR A 180 0.24 -1.75 15.96
C THR A 180 0.25 -1.59 17.48
N VAL A 181 -0.84 -1.07 18.06
CA VAL A 181 -0.95 -0.89 19.52
C VAL A 181 -0.79 -2.22 20.24
N LYS A 182 -1.39 -3.30 19.74
CA LYS A 182 -1.26 -4.64 20.32
C LYS A 182 0.19 -5.12 20.26
N ALA A 183 0.82 -5.08 19.09
CA ALA A 183 2.20 -5.55 18.90
C ALA A 183 3.20 -4.79 19.80
N LEU A 184 3.05 -3.45 19.90
CA LEU A 184 3.92 -2.63 20.73
C LEU A 184 3.70 -2.87 22.23
N ARG A 185 2.46 -3.08 22.68
CA ARG A 185 2.15 -3.43 24.09
C ARG A 185 2.78 -4.75 24.51
N GLU A 186 2.85 -5.71 23.60
CA GLU A 186 3.48 -7.00 23.86
C GLU A 186 5.02 -6.88 23.91
N ALA A 187 5.63 -6.00 23.11
CA ALA A 187 7.09 -5.83 23.03
C ALA A 187 7.66 -4.89 24.10
N ALA A 188 6.95 -3.82 24.47
CA ALA A 188 7.45 -2.74 25.33
C ALA A 188 7.95 -3.19 26.72
N PRO A 189 7.30 -4.16 27.43
CA PRO A 189 7.80 -4.60 28.74
C PRO A 189 9.20 -5.17 28.70
N GLY A 190 9.55 -5.94 27.64
CA GLY A 190 10.87 -6.50 27.44
C GLY A 190 11.97 -5.46 27.23
N LEU A 191 11.60 -4.23 26.82
CA LEU A 191 12.50 -3.10 26.60
C LEU A 191 12.49 -2.10 27.77
N GLY A 192 11.58 -2.26 28.73
CA GLY A 192 11.43 -1.34 29.86
C GLY A 192 10.99 0.07 29.45
N VAL A 193 10.19 0.20 28.38
CA VAL A 193 9.67 1.47 27.87
C VAL A 193 8.17 1.60 28.16
N GLU A 194 7.75 2.83 28.47
CA GLU A 194 6.34 3.24 28.56
C GLU A 194 5.88 3.74 27.19
N LEU A 195 4.67 3.33 26.76
CA LEU A 195 4.08 3.76 25.50
C LEU A 195 3.01 4.82 25.74
N LEU A 196 3.16 5.96 25.07
CA LEU A 196 2.24 7.11 25.15
C LEU A 196 1.52 7.25 23.80
N TYR A 197 0.21 7.01 23.76
CA TYR A 197 -0.54 6.97 22.50
C TYR A 197 -1.14 8.32 22.13
N PHE A 198 -0.90 8.74 20.88
CA PHE A 198 -1.43 9.94 20.26
C PHE A 198 -2.18 9.58 19.00
N LYS A 199 -3.27 10.29 18.73
CA LYS A 199 -4.12 10.07 17.56
C LYS A 199 -4.06 11.27 16.63
N ALA A 200 -3.97 11.03 15.33
CA ALA A 200 -4.07 12.05 14.30
C ALA A 200 -4.62 11.45 12.99
N SER A 201 -5.53 12.16 12.36
CA SER A 201 -6.12 11.84 11.05
C SER A 201 -6.06 13.02 10.09
N THR A 202 -5.62 14.19 10.57
CA THR A 202 -5.47 15.44 9.82
C THR A 202 -4.10 16.08 10.08
N ALA A 203 -3.68 17.00 9.21
CA ALA A 203 -2.42 17.75 9.39
C ALA A 203 -2.41 18.54 10.70
N ALA A 204 -3.52 19.20 11.04
CA ALA A 204 -3.64 19.96 12.29
C ALA A 204 -3.55 19.06 13.54
N GLU A 205 -4.12 17.85 13.47
CA GLU A 205 -4.02 16.88 14.56
C GLU A 205 -2.59 16.31 14.69
N ILE A 206 -1.81 16.19 13.60
CA ILE A 206 -0.38 15.86 13.69
C ILE A 206 0.37 16.97 14.45
N ASP A 207 0.14 18.25 14.11
CA ASP A 207 0.76 19.39 14.81
C ASP A 207 0.41 19.40 16.30
N ALA A 208 -0.85 19.18 16.63
CA ALA A 208 -1.35 19.10 18.03
C ALA A 208 -0.73 17.89 18.77
N ALA A 209 -0.59 16.74 18.12
CA ALA A 209 0.05 15.58 18.71
C ALA A 209 1.51 15.82 19.05
N PHE A 210 2.29 16.45 18.16
CA PHE A 210 3.69 16.82 18.46
C PHE A 210 3.78 17.80 19.65
N ALA A 211 2.92 18.81 19.71
CA ALA A 211 2.87 19.72 20.87
C ALA A 211 2.57 18.97 22.17
N ALA A 212 1.63 18.02 22.15
CA ALA A 212 1.28 17.20 23.30
C ALA A 212 2.43 16.26 23.72
N MET A 213 3.15 15.69 22.77
CA MET A 213 4.36 14.85 23.02
C MET A 213 5.43 15.63 23.77
N GLY A 214 5.65 16.90 23.40
CA GLY A 214 6.59 17.80 24.10
C GLY A 214 6.19 18.03 25.57
N ASN A 215 4.91 18.24 25.85
CA ASN A 215 4.40 18.44 27.20
C ASN A 215 4.66 17.23 28.14
N VAL A 216 4.55 16.03 27.60
CA VAL A 216 4.81 14.79 28.37
C VAL A 216 6.27 14.36 28.32
N LYS A 217 7.14 15.14 27.64
CA LYS A 217 8.56 14.85 27.47
C LYS A 217 8.81 13.42 26.96
N ALA A 218 8.17 13.06 25.84
CA ALA A 218 8.46 11.80 25.15
C ALA A 218 9.92 11.80 24.65
N ASP A 219 10.60 10.67 24.81
CA ASP A 219 12.01 10.52 24.44
C ASP A 219 12.20 10.14 22.96
N ALA A 220 11.18 9.54 22.35
CA ALA A 220 11.16 9.15 20.94
C ALA A 220 9.72 9.05 20.43
N LEU A 221 9.57 9.12 19.10
CA LEU A 221 8.31 8.94 18.40
C LEU A 221 8.33 7.70 17.51
N PHE A 222 7.37 6.81 17.73
CA PHE A 222 7.05 5.69 16.88
C PHE A 222 5.84 6.05 15.99
N ILE A 223 6.04 6.11 14.68
CA ILE A 223 4.99 6.42 13.71
C ILE A 223 4.38 5.11 13.22
N ALA A 224 3.09 4.87 13.51
CA ALA A 224 2.39 3.67 13.04
C ALA A 224 2.23 3.66 11.52
N PRO A 225 2.15 2.47 10.89
CA PRO A 225 1.92 2.36 9.45
C PRO A 225 0.58 2.98 9.03
N ASP A 226 0.65 3.93 8.13
CA ASP A 226 -0.55 4.57 7.56
C ASP A 226 -0.23 5.32 6.26
N GLY A 227 -1.06 5.17 5.23
CA GLY A 227 -0.86 5.81 3.94
C GLY A 227 -0.93 7.34 4.02
N TYR A 228 -1.77 7.90 4.89
CA TYR A 228 -1.85 9.33 5.12
C TYR A 228 -0.55 9.85 5.78
N PHE A 229 -0.02 9.15 6.81
CA PHE A 229 1.24 9.52 7.44
C PHE A 229 2.43 9.47 6.47
N SER A 230 2.45 8.50 5.54
CA SER A 230 3.47 8.47 4.48
C SER A 230 3.49 9.78 3.67
N SER A 231 2.32 10.36 3.39
CA SER A 231 2.20 11.63 2.65
C SER A 231 2.54 12.86 3.49
N ARG A 232 2.71 12.70 4.80
CA ARG A 232 3.05 13.78 5.74
C ARG A 232 4.49 13.68 6.27
N GLY A 233 5.33 12.88 5.63
CA GLY A 233 6.72 12.68 6.03
C GLY A 233 7.49 13.98 6.23
N SER A 234 7.39 14.94 5.28
CA SER A 234 8.05 16.25 5.39
C SER A 234 7.50 17.11 6.55
N GLN A 235 6.17 17.09 6.80
CA GLN A 235 5.57 17.77 7.95
C GLN A 235 6.13 17.19 9.25
N MET A 236 6.08 15.87 9.40
CA MET A 236 6.56 15.19 10.60
C MET A 236 8.07 15.37 10.80
N ALA A 237 8.87 15.37 9.72
CA ALA A 237 10.32 15.63 9.80
C ALA A 237 10.60 17.06 10.29
N THR A 238 9.86 18.07 9.81
CA THR A 238 9.98 19.45 10.27
C THR A 238 9.63 19.57 11.75
N LEU A 239 8.54 18.97 12.19
CA LEU A 239 8.12 18.96 13.60
C LEU A 239 9.13 18.21 14.49
N ALA A 240 9.59 17.04 14.04
CA ALA A 240 10.59 16.26 14.75
C ALA A 240 11.91 16.99 14.91
N ALA A 241 12.38 17.70 13.88
CA ALA A 241 13.59 18.54 13.95
C ALA A 241 13.42 19.71 14.93
N ARG A 242 12.27 20.43 14.89
CA ARG A 242 11.94 21.51 15.81
C ARG A 242 11.98 21.06 17.27
N ASP A 243 11.36 19.91 17.55
CA ASP A 243 11.19 19.39 18.90
C ASP A 243 12.35 18.47 19.34
N ARG A 244 13.38 18.31 18.49
CA ARG A 244 14.51 17.39 18.69
C ARG A 244 14.06 15.97 19.03
N MET A 245 13.00 15.51 18.35
CA MET A 245 12.32 14.22 18.60
C MET A 245 12.92 13.12 17.70
N PRO A 246 13.64 12.13 18.25
CA PRO A 246 14.05 10.95 17.49
C PRO A 246 12.82 10.18 17.00
N THR A 247 12.86 9.70 15.76
CA THR A 247 11.70 9.10 15.11
C THR A 247 11.98 7.71 14.55
N SER A 248 11.02 6.81 14.68
CA SER A 248 11.00 5.50 14.01
C SER A 248 9.82 5.46 13.03
N ASN A 249 10.12 5.37 11.74
CA ASN A 249 9.14 5.32 10.65
C ASN A 249 9.04 3.91 10.06
N PHE A 250 7.98 3.64 9.32
CA PHE A 250 7.71 2.33 8.70
C PHE A 250 8.08 2.29 7.20
N VAL A 251 8.42 3.44 6.60
CA VAL A 251 8.79 3.58 5.18
C VAL A 251 9.97 4.54 5.00
N SER A 252 10.74 4.34 3.93
CA SER A 252 11.93 5.11 3.56
C SER A 252 11.66 6.59 3.31
N ASP A 253 10.51 6.93 2.70
CA ASP A 253 10.18 8.30 2.28
C ASP A 253 10.30 9.31 3.43
N GLY A 254 9.91 8.92 4.65
CA GLY A 254 10.03 9.78 5.83
C GLY A 254 11.49 10.03 6.24
N VAL A 255 12.37 9.05 6.07
CA VAL A 255 13.79 9.18 6.39
C VAL A 255 14.50 10.09 5.38
N ALA A 256 14.15 9.96 4.10
CA ALA A 256 14.59 10.87 3.05
C ALA A 256 14.13 12.31 3.32
N ALA A 257 12.97 12.50 3.98
CA ALA A 257 12.46 13.81 4.38
C ALA A 257 13.11 14.36 5.67
N GLY A 258 13.94 13.59 6.38
CA GLY A 258 14.64 14.02 7.59
C GLY A 258 14.26 13.29 8.89
N LEU A 259 13.41 12.26 8.88
CA LEU A 259 13.20 11.39 10.04
C LEU A 259 14.44 10.54 10.32
N LEU A 260 14.63 10.09 11.59
CA LEU A 260 15.87 9.43 12.02
C LEU A 260 16.06 8.04 11.40
N MET A 261 15.04 7.20 11.43
CA MET A 261 15.16 5.83 10.93
C MET A 261 13.85 5.31 10.34
N SER A 262 13.96 4.33 9.47
CA SER A 262 12.83 3.46 9.10
C SER A 262 13.24 1.99 9.12
N TYR A 263 12.30 1.14 9.49
CA TYR A 263 12.38 -0.29 9.28
C TYR A 263 11.01 -0.80 8.85
N GLY A 264 10.95 -1.38 7.68
CA GLY A 264 9.67 -1.82 7.12
C GLY A 264 9.79 -2.49 5.76
N THR A 265 8.66 -2.83 5.19
CA THR A 265 8.57 -3.43 3.87
C THR A 265 8.73 -2.38 2.78
N SER A 266 9.38 -2.75 1.67
CA SER A 266 9.43 -1.93 0.47
C SER A 266 8.04 -1.75 -0.14
N ILE A 267 7.43 -0.61 0.08
CA ILE A 267 6.10 -0.29 -0.48
C ILE A 267 6.10 -0.23 -2.02
N PRO A 268 7.15 0.31 -2.67
CA PRO A 268 7.28 0.21 -4.12
C PRO A 268 7.16 -1.23 -4.64
N GLU A 269 7.78 -2.19 -3.94
CA GLU A 269 7.68 -3.61 -4.29
C GLU A 269 6.26 -4.15 -4.13
N VAL A 270 5.52 -3.76 -3.07
CA VAL A 270 4.10 -4.13 -2.88
C VAL A 270 3.25 -3.66 -4.05
N PHE A 271 3.46 -2.43 -4.53
CA PHE A 271 2.74 -1.90 -5.70
C PHE A 271 3.08 -2.66 -6.98
N ARG A 272 4.36 -2.97 -7.20
CA ARG A 272 4.83 -3.74 -8.35
C ARG A 272 4.22 -5.14 -8.36
N GLN A 273 4.23 -5.82 -7.23
CA GLN A 273 3.65 -7.17 -7.06
C GLN A 273 2.13 -7.17 -7.24
N ALA A 274 1.43 -6.16 -6.71
CA ALA A 274 0.00 -6.02 -6.91
C ALA A 274 -0.36 -5.85 -8.40
N ALA A 275 0.47 -5.12 -9.14
CA ALA A 275 0.31 -4.95 -10.59
C ALA A 275 0.58 -6.25 -11.37
N VAL A 276 1.59 -7.04 -10.96
CA VAL A 276 1.85 -8.38 -11.54
C VAL A 276 0.63 -9.29 -11.35
N TYR A 277 0.00 -9.24 -10.17
CA TYR A 277 -1.22 -10.01 -9.90
C TYR A 277 -2.42 -9.50 -10.72
N ALA A 278 -2.59 -8.17 -10.80
CA ALA A 278 -3.60 -7.58 -11.66
C ALA A 278 -3.42 -8.02 -13.13
N GLY A 279 -2.19 -8.00 -13.64
CA GLY A 279 -1.86 -8.47 -14.99
C GLY A 279 -2.13 -9.96 -15.20
N SER A 280 -1.83 -10.80 -14.20
CA SER A 280 -2.16 -12.23 -14.24
C SER A 280 -3.67 -12.46 -14.31
N ILE A 281 -4.44 -11.70 -13.57
CA ILE A 281 -5.91 -11.74 -13.58
C ILE A 281 -6.45 -11.27 -14.94
N LEU A 282 -5.89 -10.21 -15.51
CA LEU A 282 -6.25 -9.75 -16.85
C LEU A 282 -5.99 -10.80 -17.95
N LYS A 283 -5.03 -11.72 -17.72
CA LYS A 283 -4.77 -12.91 -18.57
C LYS A 283 -5.69 -14.07 -18.29
N GLY A 284 -6.62 -13.95 -17.34
CA GLY A 284 -7.61 -14.98 -17.02
C GLY A 284 -7.28 -15.84 -15.80
N ALA A 285 -6.22 -15.53 -15.04
CA ALA A 285 -5.99 -16.19 -13.76
C ALA A 285 -7.11 -15.84 -12.76
N LYS A 286 -7.53 -16.82 -11.97
CA LYS A 286 -8.57 -16.61 -10.96
C LYS A 286 -7.91 -16.19 -9.64
N PRO A 287 -8.40 -15.16 -8.94
CA PRO A 287 -7.90 -14.78 -7.64
C PRO A 287 -7.84 -15.93 -6.63
N ALA A 288 -8.83 -16.83 -6.69
CA ALA A 288 -8.91 -18.01 -5.83
C ALA A 288 -7.70 -18.97 -5.95
N ASP A 289 -7.06 -18.98 -7.12
CA ASP A 289 -5.93 -19.87 -7.45
C ASP A 289 -4.56 -19.18 -7.32
N LEU A 290 -4.55 -17.85 -7.03
CA LEU A 290 -3.34 -17.07 -6.81
C LEU A 290 -3.05 -16.97 -5.31
N PRO A 291 -2.02 -17.66 -4.77
CA PRO A 291 -1.68 -17.59 -3.36
C PRO A 291 -1.38 -16.16 -2.92
N VAL A 292 -1.69 -15.82 -1.67
CA VAL A 292 -1.27 -14.53 -1.11
C VAL A 292 0.26 -14.52 -1.01
N LEU A 293 0.89 -13.57 -1.69
CA LEU A 293 2.33 -13.38 -1.58
C LEU A 293 2.70 -12.82 -0.22
N GLN A 294 3.76 -13.34 0.35
CA GLN A 294 4.35 -12.84 1.57
C GLN A 294 5.60 -12.03 1.21
N SER A 295 5.64 -10.75 1.61
CA SER A 295 6.84 -9.94 1.40
C SER A 295 7.97 -10.44 2.29
N THR A 296 9.13 -10.70 1.71
CA THR A 296 10.33 -11.14 2.42
C THR A 296 11.41 -10.06 2.44
N LYS A 297 11.19 -8.95 1.74
CA LYS A 297 12.15 -7.85 1.66
C LYS A 297 11.77 -6.75 2.62
N PHE A 298 12.61 -6.57 3.64
CA PHE A 298 12.54 -5.48 4.60
C PHE A 298 13.75 -4.58 4.40
N GLU A 299 13.57 -3.29 4.65
CA GLU A 299 14.60 -2.27 4.46
C GLU A 299 14.80 -1.51 5.78
N PHE A 300 16.05 -1.47 6.26
CA PHE A 300 16.46 -0.67 7.41
C PHE A 300 17.27 0.52 6.92
N ILE A 301 16.74 1.73 7.11
CA ILE A 301 17.36 2.95 6.64
C ILE A 301 17.61 3.89 7.81
N LEU A 302 18.81 4.47 7.85
CA LEU A 302 19.25 5.43 8.86
C LEU A 302 19.59 6.77 8.23
N ASN A 303 19.23 7.87 8.89
CA ASN A 303 19.65 9.22 8.52
C ASN A 303 20.73 9.72 9.49
N MET A 304 21.98 9.69 9.04
CA MET A 304 23.13 10.11 9.85
C MET A 304 23.17 11.62 10.07
N GLN A 305 22.64 12.42 9.15
CA GLN A 305 22.54 13.86 9.34
C GLN A 305 21.57 14.17 10.51
N THR A 306 20.43 13.51 10.54
CA THR A 306 19.45 13.63 11.63
C THR A 306 20.03 13.09 12.93
N ALA A 307 20.71 11.95 12.93
CA ALA A 307 21.37 11.41 14.12
C ALA A 307 22.37 12.43 14.72
N ARG A 308 23.26 12.98 13.87
CA ARG A 308 24.23 14.01 14.29
C ARG A 308 23.54 15.25 14.86
N SER A 309 22.48 15.74 14.23
CA SER A 309 21.74 16.94 14.70
C SER A 309 21.07 16.71 16.06
N LEU A 310 20.67 15.49 16.35
CA LEU A 310 20.07 15.08 17.62
C LEU A 310 21.11 14.73 18.70
N GLY A 311 22.40 14.61 18.32
CA GLY A 311 23.47 14.17 19.22
C GLY A 311 23.38 12.67 19.56
N ILE A 312 22.90 11.85 18.62
CA ILE A 312 22.76 10.40 18.78
C ILE A 312 23.97 9.73 18.14
N ASP A 313 24.73 9.00 18.96
CA ASP A 313 25.81 8.15 18.49
C ASP A 313 25.21 6.80 18.03
N ILE A 314 25.30 6.51 16.73
CA ILE A 314 24.80 5.25 16.18
C ILE A 314 25.78 4.12 16.51
N PRO A 315 25.37 3.06 17.26
CA PRO A 315 26.24 1.93 17.54
C PRO A 315 26.70 1.25 16.24
N PRO A 316 27.98 0.86 16.10
CA PRO A 316 28.49 0.18 14.91
C PRO A 316 27.69 -1.08 14.54
N THR A 317 27.18 -1.79 15.54
CA THR A 317 26.34 -2.99 15.37
C THR A 317 24.97 -2.67 14.78
N VAL A 318 24.43 -1.48 15.00
CA VAL A 318 23.18 -1.01 14.40
C VAL A 318 23.45 -0.52 12.97
N LEU A 319 24.52 0.27 12.79
CA LEU A 319 24.91 0.79 11.48
C LEU A 319 25.20 -0.34 10.48
N ALA A 320 25.88 -1.41 10.90
CA ALA A 320 26.18 -2.57 10.06
C ALA A 320 24.95 -3.35 9.58
N ARG A 321 23.78 -3.13 10.19
CA ARG A 321 22.50 -3.77 9.80
C ARG A 321 21.67 -2.89 8.89
N ALA A 322 22.06 -1.63 8.67
CA ALA A 322 21.35 -0.75 7.77
C ALA A 322 21.57 -1.17 6.32
N ASP A 323 20.48 -1.26 5.56
CA ASP A 323 20.52 -1.50 4.12
C ASP A 323 20.90 -0.23 3.35
N GLU A 324 20.55 0.94 3.93
CA GLU A 324 20.87 2.26 3.37
C GLU A 324 21.16 3.26 4.49
N VAL A 325 22.13 4.13 4.24
CA VAL A 325 22.52 5.22 5.15
C VAL A 325 22.49 6.53 4.38
N ILE A 326 21.65 7.48 4.84
CA ILE A 326 21.56 8.84 4.29
C ILE A 326 22.55 9.70 5.07
N GLU A 327 23.53 10.31 4.38
CA GLU A 327 24.60 11.14 4.95
C GLU A 327 24.28 12.64 4.89
#